data_585c34a468c7434cbfdd88dfde405e4a
#
_entry.id   585c34a468c7434cbfdd88dfde405e4a
#
_cell.length_a   1.000
_cell.length_b   1.000
_cell.length_c   1.000
_cell.angle_alpha   90.00
_cell.angle_beta   90.00
_cell.angle_gamma   90.00
#
_symmetry.space_group_name_H-M   'P 1'
#
loop_
_entity.id
_entity.type
_entity.pdbx_description
1 polymer ?
#
loop_
_entity_poly.entity_id
_entity_poly.type
_entity_poly.pdbx_seq_one_letter_code
_entity_poly.pdbx_strand_id
1 'polypeptide(L)'
;LIFGYGTTTTFNIYLLQSYIRPGVSLERANALALLLQASALPLMLVGLLLSGRWSDKLGRRKPFVIWSSVGLAVAIAIPLLWPTLPAMFAMNIIGGACMGPYMAIDQALFIDVLPDKDASGRDLGVANVATNLGQTAAPLVGGQLAALLAGYQVVFVVGIVAVIAGGLAILPVRRVR
;
A
#
# COMPACT_ATOMS: atom_id res chain seq x y z
N LEU A 1 -6.04 -1.64 -1.47
CA LEU A 1 -4.79 -0.88 -1.39
C LEU A 1 -3.72 -1.64 -0.60
N ILE A 2 -4.01 -2.07 0.63
CA ILE A 2 -3.07 -2.80 1.51
C ILE A 2 -2.53 -4.06 0.82
N PHE A 3 -3.37 -4.85 0.17
CA PHE A 3 -2.95 -6.02 -0.61
C PHE A 3 -1.92 -5.65 -1.69
N GLY A 4 -2.18 -4.63 -2.52
CA GLY A 4 -1.30 -4.26 -3.62
C GLY A 4 0.05 -3.74 -3.15
N TYR A 5 0.07 -2.85 -2.15
CA TYR A 5 1.32 -2.35 -1.57
C TYR A 5 2.06 -3.44 -0.78
N GLY A 6 1.32 -4.25 -0.02
CA GLY A 6 1.88 -5.39 0.72
C GLY A 6 2.54 -6.42 -0.18
N THR A 7 1.95 -6.70 -1.37
CA THR A 7 2.55 -7.62 -2.34
C THR A 7 3.96 -7.15 -2.76
N THR A 8 4.18 -5.85 -2.97
CA THR A 8 5.50 -5.34 -3.36
C THR A 8 6.49 -5.27 -2.20
N THR A 9 6.05 -4.81 -1.03
CA THR A 9 6.95 -4.62 0.13
C THR A 9 7.39 -5.93 0.78
N THR A 10 6.56 -6.97 0.75
CA THR A 10 6.92 -8.30 1.28
C THR A 10 8.07 -8.93 0.51
N PHE A 11 8.19 -8.66 -0.78
CA PHE A 11 9.27 -9.21 -1.62
C PHE A 11 10.52 -8.33 -1.69
N ASN A 12 10.64 -7.27 -0.88
CA ASN A 12 11.77 -6.34 -0.92
C ASN A 12 13.13 -7.04 -0.91
N ILE A 13 13.34 -8.06 -0.07
CA ILE A 13 14.61 -8.79 -0.01
C ILE A 13 14.93 -9.49 -1.34
N TYR A 14 13.94 -10.20 -1.89
CA TYR A 14 14.10 -10.91 -3.17
C TYR A 14 14.27 -9.92 -4.34
N LEU A 15 13.58 -8.80 -4.31
CA LEU A 15 13.71 -7.74 -5.30
C LEU A 15 15.10 -7.12 -5.27
N LEU A 16 15.67 -6.89 -4.08
CA LEU A 16 17.01 -6.37 -3.90
C LEU A 16 18.09 -7.36 -4.38
N GLN A 17 17.87 -8.67 -4.26
CA GLN A 17 18.83 -9.68 -4.69
C GLN A 17 18.77 -9.99 -6.19
N SER A 18 17.55 -10.12 -6.73
CA SER A 18 17.35 -10.74 -8.03
C SER A 18 16.77 -9.81 -9.10
N TYR A 19 16.14 -8.70 -8.69
CA TYR A 19 15.46 -7.81 -9.63
C TYR A 19 16.24 -6.54 -9.94
N ILE A 20 16.79 -5.85 -8.92
CA ILE A 20 17.54 -4.62 -9.13
C ILE A 20 18.89 -4.88 -9.78
N ARG A 21 19.43 -3.86 -10.43
CA ARG A 21 20.77 -3.91 -11.07
C ARG A 21 21.64 -2.78 -10.56
N PRO A 22 22.86 -3.08 -10.02
CA PRO A 22 23.35 -4.42 -9.69
C PRO A 22 22.60 -5.04 -8.51
N GLY A 23 22.41 -6.36 -8.51
CA GLY A 23 21.84 -7.11 -7.38
C GLY A 23 22.78 -7.07 -6.17
N VAL A 24 22.24 -7.20 -4.97
CA VAL A 24 23.01 -7.16 -3.72
C VAL A 24 23.05 -8.53 -3.03
N SER A 25 24.07 -8.76 -2.21
CA SER A 25 24.17 -9.98 -1.40
C SER A 25 23.03 -10.07 -0.39
N LEU A 26 22.72 -11.29 0.09
CA LEU A 26 21.65 -11.53 1.06
C LEU A 26 21.82 -10.69 2.34
N GLU A 27 23.05 -10.58 2.85
CA GLU A 27 23.37 -9.81 4.05
C GLU A 27 23.04 -8.32 3.86
N ARG A 28 23.46 -7.76 2.73
CA ARG A 28 23.13 -6.37 2.37
C ARG A 28 21.65 -6.17 2.08
N ALA A 29 20.98 -7.15 1.45
CA ALA A 29 19.56 -7.07 1.17
C ALA A 29 18.72 -7.00 2.46
N ASN A 30 19.10 -7.75 3.51
CA ASN A 30 18.44 -7.69 4.82
C ASN A 30 18.58 -6.31 5.46
N ALA A 31 19.80 -5.76 5.49
CA ALA A 31 20.05 -4.41 6.03
C ALA A 31 19.30 -3.32 5.23
N LEU A 32 19.36 -3.40 3.89
CA LEU A 32 18.66 -2.46 3.01
C LEU A 32 17.13 -2.57 3.11
N ALA A 33 16.57 -3.76 3.31
CA ALA A 33 15.13 -3.94 3.49
C ALA A 33 14.62 -3.21 4.75
N LEU A 34 15.39 -3.24 5.84
CA LEU A 34 15.07 -2.45 7.05
C LEU A 34 15.14 -0.95 6.78
N LEU A 35 16.18 -0.49 6.06
CA LEU A 35 16.31 0.93 5.69
C LEU A 35 15.20 1.39 4.74
N LEU A 36 14.77 0.55 3.80
CA LEU A 36 13.64 0.82 2.91
C LEU A 36 12.35 1.03 3.71
N GLN A 37 12.05 0.13 4.66
CA GLN A 37 10.89 0.28 5.53
C GLN A 37 11.00 1.53 6.41
N ALA A 38 12.16 1.76 7.01
CA ALA A 38 12.40 2.94 7.84
C ALA A 38 12.25 4.25 7.05
N SER A 39 12.67 4.27 5.78
CA SER A 39 12.56 5.46 4.92
C SER A 39 11.11 5.88 4.62
N ALA A 40 10.17 4.94 4.66
CA ALA A 40 8.74 5.22 4.47
C ALA A 40 8.10 5.94 5.68
N LEU A 41 8.60 5.67 6.90
CA LEU A 41 7.97 6.09 8.16
C LEU A 41 7.81 7.61 8.31
N PRO A 42 8.81 8.47 8.04
CA PRO A 42 8.68 9.91 8.26
C PRO A 42 7.52 10.51 7.47
N LEU A 43 7.46 10.23 6.17
CA LEU A 43 6.39 10.77 5.32
C LEU A 43 5.05 10.09 5.58
N MET A 44 5.04 8.84 5.98
CA MET A 44 3.83 8.14 6.40
C MET A 44 3.22 8.79 7.64
N LEU A 45 4.02 9.11 8.66
CA LEU A 45 3.56 9.80 9.87
C LEU A 45 3.06 11.22 9.58
N VAL A 46 3.81 11.98 8.79
CA VAL A 46 3.39 13.32 8.36
C VAL A 46 2.07 13.25 7.58
N GLY A 47 1.97 12.34 6.64
CA GLY A 47 0.75 12.11 5.85
C GLY A 47 -0.44 11.73 6.72
N LEU A 48 -0.25 10.84 7.69
CA LEU A 48 -1.29 10.41 8.63
C LEU A 48 -1.80 11.57 9.49
N LEU A 49 -0.90 12.40 10.03
CA LEU A 49 -1.26 13.52 10.91
C LEU A 49 -1.95 14.67 10.15
N LEU A 50 -1.47 14.98 8.94
CA LEU A 50 -2.01 16.10 8.16
C LEU A 50 -3.32 15.75 7.46
N SER A 51 -3.44 14.53 6.93
CA SER A 51 -4.60 14.12 6.14
C SER A 51 -5.88 14.04 6.94
N GLY A 52 -5.82 13.61 8.21
CA GLY A 52 -6.97 13.62 9.10
C GLY A 52 -7.56 15.02 9.23
N ARG A 53 -6.71 16.00 9.59
CA ARG A 53 -7.13 17.40 9.72
C ARG A 53 -7.66 18.02 8.43
N TRP A 54 -7.04 17.71 7.29
CA TRP A 54 -7.45 18.24 5.99
C TRP A 54 -8.74 17.60 5.49
N SER A 55 -8.88 16.29 5.67
CA SER A 55 -10.09 15.55 5.32
C SER A 55 -11.31 16.04 6.10
N ASP A 56 -11.15 16.29 7.40
CA ASP A 56 -12.22 16.80 8.27
C ASP A 56 -12.63 18.23 7.87
N LYS A 57 -11.65 19.11 7.53
CA LYS A 57 -11.94 20.47 7.07
C LYS A 57 -12.65 20.51 5.72
N LEU A 58 -12.30 19.61 4.80
CA LEU A 58 -12.88 19.58 3.45
C LEU A 58 -14.20 18.81 3.41
N GLY A 59 -14.52 18.00 4.43
CA GLY A 59 -15.70 17.15 4.47
C GLY A 59 -15.79 16.15 3.31
N ARG A 60 -14.66 15.86 2.66
CA ARG A 60 -14.57 14.97 1.49
C ARG A 60 -13.46 13.96 1.69
N ARG A 61 -13.82 12.70 1.90
CA ARG A 61 -12.87 11.61 2.17
C ARG A 61 -12.47 10.84 0.91
N LYS A 62 -13.38 10.67 -0.05
CA LYS A 62 -13.12 9.91 -1.29
C LYS A 62 -11.94 10.42 -2.12
N PRO A 63 -11.77 11.74 -2.36
CA PRO A 63 -10.65 12.22 -3.15
C PRO A 63 -9.30 11.81 -2.58
N PHE A 64 -9.16 11.80 -1.25
CA PHE A 64 -7.89 11.42 -0.62
C PHE A 64 -7.55 9.94 -0.85
N VAL A 65 -8.55 9.04 -0.78
CA VAL A 65 -8.33 7.61 -1.08
C VAL A 65 -7.94 7.42 -2.54
N ILE A 66 -8.58 8.14 -3.46
CA ILE A 66 -8.26 8.07 -4.90
C ILE A 66 -6.83 8.60 -5.14
N TRP A 67 -6.47 9.76 -4.59
CA TRP A 67 -5.12 10.31 -4.73
C TRP A 67 -4.06 9.42 -4.11
N SER A 68 -4.33 8.82 -2.95
CA SER A 68 -3.45 7.83 -2.33
C SER A 68 -3.26 6.61 -3.22
N SER A 69 -4.33 6.13 -3.87
CA SER A 69 -4.28 5.00 -4.79
C SER A 69 -3.43 5.31 -6.03
N VAL A 70 -3.65 6.47 -6.64
CA VAL A 70 -2.87 6.91 -7.81
C VAL A 70 -1.41 7.09 -7.42
N GLY A 71 -1.13 7.76 -6.29
CA GLY A 71 0.23 7.94 -5.80
C GLY A 71 0.94 6.63 -5.51
N LEU A 72 0.25 5.65 -4.91
CA LEU A 72 0.78 4.30 -4.68
C LEU A 72 1.06 3.56 -5.99
N ALA A 73 0.16 3.66 -6.98
CA ALA A 73 0.37 3.04 -8.28
C ALA A 73 1.61 3.63 -8.97
N VAL A 74 1.77 4.95 -8.93
CA VAL A 74 2.97 5.64 -9.43
C VAL A 74 4.22 5.19 -8.67
N ALA A 75 4.17 5.14 -7.34
CA ALA A 75 5.28 4.68 -6.52
C ALA A 75 5.75 3.27 -6.91
N ILE A 76 4.81 2.33 -7.06
CA ILE A 76 5.08 0.94 -7.47
C ILE A 76 5.62 0.86 -8.91
N ALA A 77 5.21 1.77 -9.79
CA ALA A 77 5.69 1.80 -11.18
C ALA A 77 7.16 2.26 -11.30
N ILE A 78 7.70 3.01 -10.33
CA ILE A 78 9.08 3.53 -10.38
C ILE A 78 10.09 2.39 -10.52
N PRO A 79 10.17 1.39 -9.62
CA PRO A 79 11.13 0.30 -9.76
C PRO A 79 10.79 -0.66 -10.91
N LEU A 80 9.54 -0.71 -11.38
CA LEU A 80 9.17 -1.46 -12.57
C LEU A 80 9.84 -0.88 -13.83
N LEU A 81 9.92 0.45 -13.92
CA LEU A 81 10.55 1.16 -15.04
C LEU A 81 12.07 1.28 -14.89
N TRP A 82 12.55 1.48 -13.67
CA TRP A 82 13.97 1.64 -13.34
C TRP A 82 14.34 0.68 -12.19
N PRO A 83 14.82 -0.53 -12.51
CA PRO A 83 15.15 -1.56 -11.51
C PRO A 83 16.46 -1.24 -10.80
N THR A 84 16.50 -0.18 -10.00
CA THR A 84 17.66 0.31 -9.27
C THR A 84 17.37 0.49 -7.78
N LEU A 85 18.41 0.48 -6.96
CA LEU A 85 18.27 0.71 -5.52
C LEU A 85 17.64 2.08 -5.18
N PRO A 86 18.01 3.21 -5.81
CA PRO A 86 17.32 4.48 -5.57
C PRO A 86 15.84 4.45 -5.92
N ALA A 87 15.43 3.70 -6.95
CA ALA A 87 14.02 3.54 -7.31
C ALA A 87 13.24 2.78 -6.23
N MET A 88 13.84 1.80 -5.58
CA MET A 88 13.25 1.11 -4.43
C MET A 88 13.04 2.04 -3.23
N PHE A 89 14.00 2.92 -2.95
CA PHE A 89 13.85 3.95 -1.92
C PHE A 89 12.74 4.94 -2.29
N ALA A 90 12.70 5.42 -3.54
CA ALA A 90 11.66 6.32 -4.02
C ALA A 90 10.26 5.69 -3.88
N MET A 91 10.12 4.40 -4.26
CA MET A 91 8.87 3.64 -4.07
C MET A 91 8.43 3.62 -2.60
N ASN A 92 9.34 3.32 -1.67
CA ASN A 92 9.01 3.23 -0.25
C ASN A 92 8.69 4.60 0.35
N ILE A 93 9.45 5.65 0.02
CA ILE A 93 9.23 7.02 0.51
C ILE A 93 7.88 7.57 0.01
N ILE A 94 7.63 7.49 -1.30
CA ILE A 94 6.38 7.96 -1.90
C ILE A 94 5.21 7.07 -1.45
N GLY A 95 5.45 5.75 -1.38
CA GLY A 95 4.47 4.79 -0.85
C GLY A 95 4.06 5.10 0.58
N GLY A 96 5.01 5.42 1.45
CA GLY A 96 4.75 5.88 2.81
C GLY A 96 3.92 7.16 2.85
N ALA A 97 4.28 8.16 2.03
CA ALA A 97 3.53 9.40 1.91
C ALA A 97 2.07 9.20 1.48
N CYS A 98 1.79 8.19 0.68
CA CYS A 98 0.43 7.85 0.23
C CYS A 98 -0.30 6.94 1.22
N MET A 99 0.41 6.01 1.86
CA MET A 99 -0.19 5.09 2.85
C MET A 99 -0.64 5.79 4.12
N GLY A 100 0.08 6.82 4.58
CA GLY A 100 -0.31 7.60 5.76
C GLY A 100 -1.72 8.19 5.64
N PRO A 101 -1.99 9.02 4.62
CA PRO A 101 -3.32 9.54 4.35
C PRO A 101 -4.38 8.46 4.16
N TYR A 102 -4.05 7.40 3.44
CA TYR A 102 -4.96 6.28 3.25
C TYR A 102 -5.39 5.66 4.58
N MET A 103 -4.44 5.33 5.47
CA MET A 103 -4.76 4.70 6.76
C MET A 103 -5.60 5.59 7.67
N ALA A 104 -5.31 6.90 7.70
CA ALA A 104 -6.10 7.84 8.51
C ALA A 104 -7.55 7.92 8.03
N ILE A 105 -7.74 7.98 6.72
CA ILE A 105 -9.06 8.21 6.11
C ILE A 105 -9.87 6.93 6.01
N ASP A 106 -9.23 5.80 5.76
CA ASP A 106 -9.89 4.49 5.68
C ASP A 106 -10.59 4.14 7.00
N GLN A 107 -9.92 4.34 8.14
CA GLN A 107 -10.50 4.14 9.47
C GLN A 107 -11.67 5.09 9.74
N ALA A 108 -11.50 6.36 9.42
CA ALA A 108 -12.54 7.36 9.60
C ALA A 108 -13.75 7.12 8.70
N LEU A 109 -13.51 6.73 7.44
CA LEU A 109 -14.55 6.41 6.48
C LEU A 109 -15.34 5.16 6.90
N PHE A 110 -14.63 4.16 7.44
CA PHE A 110 -15.29 2.96 7.96
C PHE A 110 -16.25 3.28 9.08
N ILE A 111 -15.84 4.11 10.05
CA ILE A 111 -16.68 4.54 11.18
C ILE A 111 -17.92 5.30 10.70
N ASP A 112 -17.80 6.15 9.66
CA ASP A 112 -18.90 6.94 9.12
C ASP A 112 -19.97 6.09 8.42
N VAL A 113 -19.59 4.92 7.90
CA VAL A 113 -20.50 4.02 7.15
C VAL A 113 -21.19 3.02 8.06
N LEU A 114 -20.77 2.88 9.32
CA LEU A 114 -21.34 1.95 10.28
C LEU A 114 -22.85 2.20 10.47
N PRO A 115 -23.72 1.18 10.25
CA PRO A 115 -25.17 1.32 10.40
C PRO A 115 -25.59 1.48 11.85
N ASP A 116 -24.89 0.86 12.77
CA ASP A 116 -25.17 0.84 14.20
C ASP A 116 -23.89 1.08 15.01
N LYS A 117 -23.88 2.15 15.79
CA LYS A 117 -22.76 2.51 16.63
C LYS A 117 -22.59 1.58 17.85
N ASP A 118 -23.68 0.95 18.28
CA ASP A 118 -23.64 0.01 19.42
C ASP A 118 -23.09 -1.36 19.02
N ALA A 119 -23.18 -1.72 17.73
CA ALA A 119 -22.59 -2.93 17.16
C ALA A 119 -21.18 -2.70 16.53
N SER A 120 -20.58 -1.54 16.73
CA SER A 120 -19.31 -1.12 16.11
C SER A 120 -18.16 -2.12 16.31
N GLY A 121 -18.08 -2.79 17.45
CA GLY A 121 -17.05 -3.78 17.74
C GLY A 121 -17.08 -4.99 16.80
N ARG A 122 -18.27 -5.50 16.47
CA ARG A 122 -18.44 -6.63 15.55
C ARG A 122 -18.05 -6.24 14.13
N ASP A 123 -18.50 -5.09 13.69
CA ASP A 123 -18.28 -4.64 12.31
C ASP A 123 -16.80 -4.26 12.08
N LEU A 124 -16.14 -3.65 13.08
CA LEU A 124 -14.68 -3.45 13.10
C LEU A 124 -13.93 -4.79 13.07
N GLY A 125 -14.42 -5.80 13.79
CA GLY A 125 -13.85 -7.15 13.75
C GLY A 125 -13.88 -7.76 12.35
N VAL A 126 -15.02 -7.66 11.66
CA VAL A 126 -15.15 -8.14 10.26
C VAL A 126 -14.22 -7.39 9.32
N ALA A 127 -14.11 -6.06 9.44
CA ALA A 127 -13.20 -5.27 8.62
C ALA A 127 -11.73 -5.64 8.87
N ASN A 128 -11.34 -5.86 10.13
CA ASN A 128 -9.99 -6.32 10.47
C ASN A 128 -9.69 -7.71 9.89
N VAL A 129 -10.65 -8.64 9.92
CA VAL A 129 -10.49 -9.95 9.27
C VAL A 129 -10.26 -9.78 7.77
N ALA A 130 -11.05 -8.95 7.09
CA ALA A 130 -10.90 -8.69 5.66
C ALA A 130 -9.52 -8.08 5.33
N THR A 131 -9.05 -7.13 6.16
CA THR A 131 -7.73 -6.51 6.03
C THR A 131 -6.61 -7.54 6.20
N ASN A 132 -6.70 -8.36 7.24
CA ASN A 132 -5.70 -9.40 7.53
C ASN A 132 -5.68 -10.49 6.44
N LEU A 133 -6.84 -10.89 5.92
CA LEU A 133 -6.91 -11.80 4.77
C LEU A 133 -6.22 -11.21 3.55
N GLY A 134 -6.43 -9.92 3.26
CA GLY A 134 -5.73 -9.22 2.18
C GLY A 134 -4.21 -9.19 2.38
N GLN A 135 -3.74 -8.94 3.59
CA GLN A 135 -2.31 -8.95 3.91
C GLN A 135 -1.69 -10.35 3.80
N THR A 136 -2.39 -11.38 4.26
CA THR A 136 -1.93 -12.77 4.19
C THR A 136 -1.95 -13.31 2.76
N ALA A 137 -2.96 -12.94 1.97
CA ALA A 137 -3.07 -13.35 0.57
C ALA A 137 -2.01 -12.69 -0.32
N ALA A 138 -1.54 -11.49 0.01
CA ALA A 138 -0.59 -10.73 -0.79
C ALA A 138 0.71 -11.50 -1.08
N PRO A 139 1.44 -12.04 -0.08
CA PRO A 139 2.65 -12.83 -0.33
C PRO A 139 2.35 -14.16 -1.04
N LEU A 140 1.22 -14.80 -0.75
CA LEU A 140 0.86 -16.06 -1.39
C LEU A 140 0.62 -15.89 -2.90
N VAL A 141 -0.21 -14.92 -3.26
CA VAL A 141 -0.53 -14.64 -4.67
C VAL A 141 0.70 -14.10 -5.41
N GLY A 142 1.41 -13.13 -4.80
CA GLY A 142 2.62 -12.55 -5.37
C GLY A 142 3.73 -13.58 -5.59
N GLY A 143 3.94 -14.48 -4.62
CA GLY A 143 4.95 -15.54 -4.70
C GLY A 143 4.63 -16.58 -5.76
N GLN A 144 3.39 -17.06 -5.84
CA GLN A 144 2.97 -18.01 -6.85
C GLN A 144 3.07 -17.41 -8.27
N LEU A 145 2.63 -16.18 -8.46
CA LEU A 145 2.71 -15.51 -9.76
C LEU A 145 4.17 -15.24 -10.17
N ALA A 146 5.03 -14.84 -9.23
CA ALA A 146 6.45 -14.67 -9.51
C ALA A 146 7.12 -15.99 -9.92
N ALA A 147 6.73 -17.10 -9.28
CA ALA A 147 7.25 -18.44 -9.62
C ALA A 147 6.73 -18.95 -10.97
N LEU A 148 5.44 -18.76 -11.27
CA LEU A 148 4.81 -19.25 -12.50
C LEU A 148 5.26 -18.47 -13.74
N LEU A 149 5.44 -17.15 -13.62
CA LEU A 149 5.76 -16.25 -14.73
C LEU A 149 7.26 -15.92 -14.81
N ALA A 150 8.08 -16.63 -14.03
CA ALA A 150 9.54 -16.53 -14.01
C ALA A 150 10.09 -15.10 -13.90
N GLY A 151 9.41 -14.20 -13.16
CA GLY A 151 9.90 -12.85 -13.00
C GLY A 151 9.20 -12.02 -11.92
N TYR A 152 10.00 -11.30 -11.14
CA TYR A 152 9.48 -10.40 -10.10
C TYR A 152 8.74 -9.16 -10.63
N GLN A 153 8.82 -8.87 -11.94
CA GLN A 153 8.05 -7.77 -12.57
C GLN A 153 6.55 -7.91 -12.35
N VAL A 154 6.06 -9.16 -12.33
CA VAL A 154 4.65 -9.47 -12.08
C VAL A 154 4.17 -8.98 -10.73
N VAL A 155 5.03 -9.00 -9.71
CA VAL A 155 4.72 -8.51 -8.36
C VAL A 155 4.32 -7.03 -8.40
N PHE A 156 5.05 -6.22 -9.18
CA PHE A 156 4.73 -4.80 -9.36
C PHE A 156 3.44 -4.60 -10.16
N VAL A 157 3.26 -5.35 -11.24
CA VAL A 157 2.04 -5.25 -12.08
C VAL A 157 0.80 -5.62 -11.26
N VAL A 158 0.84 -6.73 -10.53
CA VAL A 158 -0.25 -7.15 -9.63
C VAL A 158 -0.50 -6.10 -8.54
N GLY A 159 0.58 -5.55 -7.97
CA GLY A 159 0.50 -4.46 -6.99
C GLY A 159 -0.23 -3.24 -7.56
N ILE A 160 0.15 -2.77 -8.74
CA ILE A 160 -0.48 -1.63 -9.43
C ILE A 160 -1.96 -1.90 -9.70
N VAL A 161 -2.28 -3.05 -10.29
CA VAL A 161 -3.67 -3.42 -10.61
C VAL A 161 -4.53 -3.48 -9.35
N ALA A 162 -4.01 -4.11 -8.28
CA ALA A 162 -4.72 -4.23 -7.01
C ALA A 162 -4.92 -2.87 -6.32
N VAL A 163 -3.94 -1.97 -6.38
CA VAL A 163 -4.04 -0.61 -5.81
C VAL A 163 -5.07 0.21 -6.59
N ILE A 164 -5.05 0.18 -7.91
CA ILE A 164 -6.02 0.89 -8.76
C ILE A 164 -7.42 0.33 -8.53
N ALA A 165 -7.59 -0.99 -8.55
CA ALA A 165 -8.87 -1.63 -8.29
C ALA A 165 -9.44 -1.26 -6.91
N GLY A 166 -8.58 -1.23 -5.87
CA GLY A 166 -8.94 -0.79 -4.53
C GLY A 166 -9.37 0.69 -4.47
N GLY A 167 -8.71 1.57 -5.23
CA GLY A 167 -9.09 2.97 -5.36
C GLY A 167 -10.44 3.16 -6.08
N LEU A 168 -10.68 2.38 -7.13
CA LEU A 168 -11.94 2.43 -7.87
C LEU A 168 -13.12 1.85 -7.07
N ALA A 169 -12.86 0.86 -6.22
CA ALA A 169 -13.90 0.22 -5.39
C ALA A 169 -14.59 1.21 -4.42
N ILE A 170 -13.99 2.38 -4.13
CA ILE A 170 -14.63 3.39 -3.28
C ILE A 170 -15.66 4.25 -4.03
N LEU A 171 -15.63 4.28 -5.37
CA LEU A 171 -16.51 5.15 -6.17
C LEU A 171 -18.00 4.86 -5.96
N PRO A 172 -18.48 3.58 -5.91
CA PRO A 172 -19.90 3.27 -5.74
C PRO A 172 -20.44 3.53 -4.33
N VAL A 173 -19.60 3.82 -3.34
CA VAL A 173 -20.05 4.09 -1.96
C VAL A 173 -20.78 5.43 -1.90
N ARG A 174 -22.12 5.43 -1.91
CA ARG A 174 -22.94 6.64 -2.03
C ARG A 174 -23.11 7.46 -0.74
N ARG A 175 -22.89 6.87 0.42
CA ARG A 175 -23.11 7.53 1.74
C ARG A 175 -21.98 8.44 2.22
N VAL A 176 -20.88 8.53 1.49
CA VAL A 176 -19.71 9.33 1.86
C VAL A 176 -19.46 10.40 0.81
N ARG A 177 -19.36 11.65 1.25
CA ARG A 177 -18.96 12.80 0.43
C ARG A 177 -17.46 13.00 0.39
#